data_ef2feb9f4d90d6e39ec23e1b89616a94
#
_entry.id   ef2feb9f4d90d6e39ec23e1b89616a94
#
_cell.length_a   1.000
_cell.length_b   1.000
_cell.length_c   1.000
_cell.angle_alpha   90.00
_cell.angle_beta   90.00
_cell.angle_gamma   90.00
#
_symmetry.space_group_name_H-M   'P 1'
#
loop_
_entity.id
_entity.type
_entity.pdbx_description
1 polymer ?
#
loop_
_entity_poly.entity_id
_entity_poly.type
_entity_poly.pdbx_seq_one_letter_code
_entity_poly.pdbx_strand_id
1 'polypeptide(L)'
;AAFPGSHMGYNQGGEPTEIPSMTWQEVKDYHTAYYHPSNSLTTVYGAIDDPAAFLALLDEAFSPYEAKAFDFSTPDYTPVTSPVEKVCQYPVYEGTETENAAVTYITFICENATEEEQNVLDLLTMLLSDSSSALVSNLVDVLPNADISVYLETDGPEPAVVFVATGMNEGDVQTLRECIYASVLEFAENGVSQDILDAIASSLTMETALMSEESDLGVNMAQNIAYCWATTGDVHAYEKTIANMDNFEKYQTEGKYAEVAKKYLTEDN
;
A
#
# COMPACT_ATOMS: atom_id res chain seq x y z
N ALA A 1 -12.31 0.19 9.43
CA ALA A 1 -13.54 0.90 9.04
C ALA A 1 -13.88 0.60 7.57
N ALA A 2 -12.91 0.73 6.66
CA ALA A 2 -13.13 0.57 5.21
C ALA A 2 -13.61 -0.85 4.82
N PHE A 3 -13.06 -1.89 5.43
CA PHE A 3 -13.36 -3.28 5.10
C PHE A 3 -13.85 -4.09 6.32
N PRO A 4 -15.08 -3.84 6.79
CA PRO A 4 -15.62 -4.54 7.97
C PRO A 4 -15.74 -6.05 7.71
N GLY A 5 -15.21 -6.84 8.65
CA GLY A 5 -15.24 -8.31 8.58
C GLY A 5 -14.07 -8.94 7.82
N SER A 6 -13.25 -8.14 7.12
CA SER A 6 -12.05 -8.63 6.46
C SER A 6 -10.88 -8.83 7.43
N HIS A 7 -9.81 -9.48 6.94
CA HIS A 7 -8.56 -9.64 7.69
C HIS A 7 -7.89 -8.30 8.09
N MET A 8 -8.17 -7.20 7.37
CA MET A 8 -7.72 -5.84 7.72
C MET A 8 -8.21 -5.34 9.08
N GLY A 9 -9.19 -6.02 9.68
CA GLY A 9 -9.67 -5.73 11.04
C GLY A 9 -8.83 -6.31 12.16
N TYR A 10 -7.84 -7.15 11.84
CA TYR A 10 -7.01 -7.83 12.81
C TYR A 10 -5.59 -7.28 12.83
N ASN A 11 -4.96 -7.30 14.01
CA ASN A 11 -3.55 -6.96 14.15
C ASN A 11 -2.69 -8.14 13.65
N GLN A 12 -1.94 -7.94 12.56
CA GLN A 12 -1.11 -8.99 11.96
C GLN A 12 0.01 -9.49 12.88
N GLY A 13 0.49 -8.64 13.80
CA GLY A 13 1.45 -9.00 14.84
C GLY A 13 0.82 -9.73 16.04
N GLY A 14 -0.49 -9.93 16.02
CA GLY A 14 -1.28 -10.48 17.12
C GLY A 14 -1.76 -9.40 18.12
N GLU A 15 -2.85 -9.68 18.78
CA GLU A 15 -3.42 -8.82 19.82
C GLU A 15 -2.71 -9.08 21.15
N PRO A 16 -2.00 -8.09 21.73
CA PRO A 16 -1.22 -8.30 22.97
C PRO A 16 -2.02 -8.85 24.14
N THR A 17 -3.32 -8.57 24.20
CA THR A 17 -4.21 -9.06 25.25
C THR A 17 -4.62 -10.52 25.04
N GLU A 18 -4.59 -11.01 23.80
CA GLU A 18 -4.98 -12.37 23.44
C GLU A 18 -3.79 -13.35 23.43
N ILE A 19 -2.58 -12.86 23.08
CA ILE A 19 -1.35 -13.69 22.98
C ILE A 19 -1.13 -14.53 24.26
N PRO A 20 -1.28 -14.02 25.49
CA PRO A 20 -1.07 -14.81 26.72
C PRO A 20 -2.08 -15.95 26.89
N SER A 21 -3.24 -15.90 26.22
CA SER A 21 -4.27 -16.94 26.30
C SER A 21 -4.06 -18.09 25.33
N MET A 22 -3.16 -17.93 24.33
CA MET A 22 -2.88 -18.94 23.33
C MET A 22 -2.26 -20.19 23.95
N THR A 23 -2.76 -21.34 23.57
CA THR A 23 -2.21 -22.63 24.00
C THR A 23 -1.11 -23.13 23.06
N TRP A 24 -0.22 -23.96 23.59
CA TRP A 24 0.79 -24.63 22.75
C TRP A 24 0.17 -25.46 21.62
N GLN A 25 -1.00 -26.03 21.84
CA GLN A 25 -1.68 -26.84 20.81
C GLN A 25 -2.19 -25.97 19.67
N GLU A 26 -2.76 -24.82 19.95
CA GLU A 26 -3.22 -23.87 18.92
C GLU A 26 -2.05 -23.39 18.03
N VAL A 27 -0.88 -23.06 18.63
CA VAL A 27 0.31 -22.70 17.87
C VAL A 27 0.77 -23.83 16.95
N LYS A 28 0.76 -25.07 17.45
CA LYS A 28 1.13 -26.26 16.64
C LYS A 28 0.16 -26.51 15.50
N ASP A 29 -1.14 -26.40 15.78
CA ASP A 29 -2.18 -26.63 14.79
C ASP A 29 -2.10 -25.60 13.67
N TYR A 30 -1.91 -24.32 14.02
CA TYR A 30 -1.67 -23.23 13.06
C TYR A 30 -0.42 -23.48 12.22
N HIS A 31 0.71 -23.81 12.86
CA HIS A 31 1.95 -24.11 12.16
C HIS A 31 1.77 -25.28 11.17
N THR A 32 1.14 -26.38 11.62
CA THR A 32 0.89 -27.56 10.78
C THR A 32 -0.06 -27.25 9.61
N ALA A 33 -1.02 -26.34 9.83
CA ALA A 33 -1.98 -25.96 8.81
C ALA A 33 -1.34 -25.13 7.68
N TYR A 34 -0.46 -24.17 8.01
CA TYR A 34 -0.02 -23.15 7.07
C TYR A 34 1.46 -23.19 6.68
N TYR A 35 2.35 -23.74 7.53
CA TYR A 35 3.78 -23.86 7.25
C TYR A 35 4.06 -25.13 6.46
N HIS A 36 4.05 -24.99 5.14
CA HIS A 36 4.21 -26.12 4.22
C HIS A 36 4.93 -25.67 2.93
N PRO A 37 5.77 -26.52 2.29
CA PRO A 37 6.44 -26.14 1.04
C PRO A 37 5.50 -25.63 -0.05
N SER A 38 4.27 -26.20 -0.15
CA SER A 38 3.27 -25.73 -1.12
C SER A 38 2.71 -24.33 -0.80
N ASN A 39 3.03 -23.77 0.36
CA ASN A 39 2.67 -22.42 0.80
C ASN A 39 3.92 -21.61 1.10
N SER A 40 4.94 -21.73 0.27
CA SER A 40 6.19 -21.01 0.46
C SER A 40 6.76 -20.55 -0.87
N LEU A 41 7.41 -19.41 -0.86
CA LEU A 41 8.27 -18.92 -1.92
C LEU A 41 9.69 -18.83 -1.37
N THR A 42 10.63 -19.50 -2.06
CA THR A 42 12.06 -19.41 -1.74
C THR A 42 12.73 -18.46 -2.71
N THR A 43 13.21 -17.33 -2.20
CA THR A 43 13.97 -16.36 -2.98
C THR A 43 15.44 -16.44 -2.61
N VAL A 44 16.32 -16.48 -3.60
CA VAL A 44 17.76 -16.55 -3.41
C VAL A 44 18.43 -15.45 -4.21
N TYR A 45 19.26 -14.68 -3.55
CA TYR A 45 20.01 -13.59 -4.15
C TYR A 45 21.51 -13.72 -3.82
N GLY A 46 22.37 -13.47 -4.80
CA GLY A 46 23.83 -13.45 -4.65
C GLY A 46 24.55 -14.20 -5.75
N ALA A 47 25.87 -14.31 -5.62
CA ALA A 47 26.69 -15.11 -6.52
C ALA A 47 26.50 -16.60 -6.21
N ILE A 48 25.72 -17.28 -7.02
CA ILE A 48 25.44 -18.71 -6.91
C ILE A 48 26.25 -19.43 -8.00
N ASP A 49 27.33 -20.10 -7.60
CA ASP A 49 28.23 -20.76 -8.53
C ASP A 49 27.55 -21.93 -9.25
N ASP A 50 26.68 -22.66 -8.57
CA ASP A 50 25.93 -23.81 -9.13
C ASP A 50 24.46 -23.75 -8.73
N PRO A 51 23.60 -23.07 -9.51
CA PRO A 51 22.16 -23.02 -9.24
C PRO A 51 21.50 -24.41 -9.23
N ALA A 52 22.00 -25.36 -10.05
CA ALA A 52 21.42 -26.69 -10.12
C ALA A 52 21.66 -27.49 -8.82
N ALA A 53 22.86 -27.39 -8.24
CA ALA A 53 23.16 -28.00 -6.94
C ALA A 53 22.29 -27.41 -5.84
N PHE A 54 22.05 -26.07 -5.85
CA PHE A 54 21.18 -25.43 -4.89
C PHE A 54 19.72 -25.89 -5.02
N LEU A 55 19.20 -25.96 -6.24
CA LEU A 55 17.85 -26.48 -6.50
C LEU A 55 17.70 -27.95 -6.07
N ALA A 56 18.74 -28.77 -6.24
CA ALA A 56 18.74 -30.16 -5.76
C ALA A 56 18.62 -30.26 -4.24
N LEU A 57 19.23 -29.34 -3.48
CA LEU A 57 19.08 -29.27 -2.02
C LEU A 57 17.64 -28.91 -1.62
N LEU A 58 17.01 -27.97 -2.33
CA LEU A 58 15.61 -27.63 -2.10
C LEU A 58 14.69 -28.79 -2.43
N ASP A 59 14.93 -29.48 -3.55
CA ASP A 59 14.15 -30.65 -3.95
C ASP A 59 14.28 -31.79 -2.91
N GLU A 60 15.49 -32.08 -2.41
CA GLU A 60 15.70 -33.04 -1.32
C GLU A 60 14.94 -32.64 -0.05
N ALA A 61 14.93 -31.36 0.30
CA ALA A 61 14.25 -30.86 1.49
C ALA A 61 12.72 -30.90 1.37
N PHE A 62 12.18 -30.65 0.16
CA PHE A 62 10.74 -30.51 -0.06
C PHE A 62 10.07 -31.80 -0.56
N SER A 63 10.80 -32.69 -1.23
CA SER A 63 10.26 -33.94 -1.79
C SER A 63 9.56 -34.88 -0.78
N PRO A 64 9.86 -34.88 0.54
CA PRO A 64 9.10 -35.66 1.51
C PRO A 64 7.67 -35.20 1.75
N TYR A 65 7.33 -33.97 1.32
CA TYR A 65 6.00 -33.39 1.51
C TYR A 65 5.13 -33.64 0.28
N GLU A 66 3.91 -34.13 0.49
CA GLU A 66 2.92 -34.24 -0.57
C GLU A 66 2.35 -32.84 -0.89
N ALA A 67 2.07 -32.56 -2.16
CA ALA A 67 1.49 -31.28 -2.58
C ALA A 67 0.15 -31.04 -1.88
N LYS A 68 -0.01 -29.85 -1.32
CA LYS A 68 -1.22 -29.41 -0.60
C LYS A 68 -1.76 -28.15 -1.26
N ALA A 69 -3.07 -28.10 -1.49
CA ALA A 69 -3.75 -26.87 -1.91
C ALA A 69 -4.04 -26.00 -0.68
N PHE A 70 -3.86 -24.69 -0.85
CA PHE A 70 -4.24 -23.68 0.13
C PHE A 70 -5.31 -22.81 -0.49
N ASP A 71 -6.32 -22.47 0.30
CA ASP A 71 -7.35 -21.53 -0.07
C ASP A 71 -7.12 -20.24 0.75
N PHE A 72 -6.74 -19.20 0.03
CA PHE A 72 -6.53 -17.84 0.56
C PHE A 72 -7.61 -16.89 0.05
N SER A 73 -8.74 -17.43 -0.42
CA SER A 73 -9.87 -16.59 -0.77
C SER A 73 -10.15 -15.64 0.39
N THR A 74 -10.23 -14.36 0.09
CA THR A 74 -10.56 -13.34 1.07
C THR A 74 -11.93 -13.66 1.63
N PRO A 75 -12.10 -13.75 2.96
CA PRO A 75 -13.42 -13.91 3.53
C PRO A 75 -14.35 -12.83 3.01
N ASP A 76 -15.61 -13.17 2.79
CA ASP A 76 -16.64 -12.20 2.44
C ASP A 76 -16.56 -11.03 3.42
N TYR A 77 -16.33 -9.82 2.90
CA TYR A 77 -16.42 -8.59 3.68
C TYR A 77 -17.75 -7.90 3.40
N THR A 78 -18.18 -7.05 4.30
CA THR A 78 -19.39 -6.25 4.09
C THR A 78 -18.99 -4.96 3.38
N PRO A 79 -19.38 -4.73 2.11
CA PRO A 79 -19.10 -3.47 1.42
C PRO A 79 -19.66 -2.28 2.18
N VAL A 80 -18.89 -1.23 2.26
CA VAL A 80 -19.32 0.05 2.80
C VAL A 80 -20.10 0.78 1.70
N THR A 81 -21.35 1.13 1.97
CA THR A 81 -22.26 1.73 0.98
C THR A 81 -22.52 3.22 1.19
N SER A 82 -21.84 3.81 2.16
CA SER A 82 -21.89 5.26 2.47
C SER A 82 -20.67 5.63 3.30
N PRO A 83 -20.23 6.91 3.28
CA PRO A 83 -19.10 7.36 4.09
C PRO A 83 -19.26 7.00 5.58
N VAL A 84 -18.20 6.46 6.16
CA VAL A 84 -18.14 6.05 7.58
C VAL A 84 -17.07 6.87 8.27
N GLU A 85 -17.47 7.54 9.34
CA GLU A 85 -16.54 8.25 10.22
C GLU A 85 -16.34 7.45 11.52
N LYS A 86 -15.07 7.29 11.92
CA LYS A 86 -14.70 6.61 13.15
C LYS A 86 -13.56 7.35 13.84
N VAL A 87 -13.80 7.74 15.09
CA VAL A 87 -12.77 8.34 15.95
C VAL A 87 -12.26 7.29 16.91
N CYS A 88 -10.93 7.17 17.02
CA CYS A 88 -10.27 6.27 17.96
C CYS A 88 -9.23 7.08 18.76
N GLN A 89 -9.11 6.77 20.04
CA GLN A 89 -8.01 7.31 20.85
C GLN A 89 -6.82 6.35 20.78
N TYR A 90 -5.62 6.89 20.74
CA TYR A 90 -4.39 6.11 20.86
C TYR A 90 -3.58 6.55 22.10
N PRO A 91 -2.85 5.63 22.74
CA PRO A 91 -2.08 5.94 23.92
C PRO A 91 -0.86 6.79 23.58
N VAL A 92 -0.58 7.77 24.42
CA VAL A 92 0.66 8.56 24.39
C VAL A 92 1.40 8.46 25.73
N TYR A 93 2.70 8.73 25.73
CA TYR A 93 3.47 8.77 26.95
C TYR A 93 3.05 9.96 27.82
N GLU A 94 3.20 9.81 29.16
CA GLU A 94 2.96 10.91 30.09
C GLU A 94 3.86 12.10 29.78
N GLY A 95 3.25 13.30 29.65
CA GLY A 95 3.95 14.53 29.29
C GLY A 95 4.15 14.76 27.80
N THR A 96 3.58 13.89 26.91
CA THR A 96 3.55 14.15 25.47
C THR A 96 2.64 15.35 25.19
N GLU A 97 3.12 16.29 24.39
CA GLU A 97 2.30 17.35 23.81
C GLU A 97 1.22 16.72 22.90
N THR A 98 -0.03 17.12 23.11
CA THR A 98 -1.19 16.59 22.35
C THR A 98 -1.82 17.62 21.42
N GLU A 99 -1.30 18.86 21.41
CA GLU A 99 -1.66 19.86 20.40
C GLU A 99 -1.13 19.41 19.04
N ASN A 100 -1.97 19.45 18.02
CA ASN A 100 -1.68 18.98 16.66
C ASN A 100 -1.22 17.51 16.59
N ALA A 101 -1.68 16.65 17.52
CA ALA A 101 -1.28 15.25 17.59
C ALA A 101 -2.29 14.29 16.91
N ALA A 102 -3.36 14.81 16.31
CA ALA A 102 -4.31 13.96 15.59
C ALA A 102 -3.68 13.40 14.31
N VAL A 103 -4.00 12.13 14.03
CA VAL A 103 -3.70 11.47 12.77
C VAL A 103 -5.03 11.12 12.11
N THR A 104 -5.21 11.57 10.88
CA THR A 104 -6.45 11.36 10.14
C THR A 104 -6.19 10.53 8.90
N TYR A 105 -6.99 9.49 8.71
CA TYR A 105 -7.02 8.67 7.51
C TYR A 105 -8.31 8.97 6.73
N ILE A 106 -8.19 9.40 5.49
CA ILE A 106 -9.31 9.50 4.55
C ILE A 106 -9.07 8.48 3.46
N THR A 107 -9.98 7.51 3.35
CA THR A 107 -9.83 6.34 2.50
C THR A 107 -10.93 6.30 1.45
N PHE A 108 -10.56 6.20 0.19
CA PHE A 108 -11.44 6.02 -0.96
C PHE A 108 -11.31 4.59 -1.46
N ILE A 109 -12.39 3.81 -1.39
CA ILE A 109 -12.41 2.43 -1.87
C ILE A 109 -12.55 2.44 -3.39
N CYS A 110 -11.62 1.82 -4.09
CA CYS A 110 -11.60 1.75 -5.55
C CYS A 110 -12.28 0.45 -6.02
N GLU A 111 -13.58 0.32 -5.73
CA GLU A 111 -14.34 -0.89 -5.97
C GLU A 111 -14.25 -1.35 -7.44
N ASN A 112 -13.91 -2.62 -7.64
CA ASN A 112 -13.73 -3.25 -8.95
C ASN A 112 -12.69 -2.55 -9.85
N ALA A 113 -11.66 -1.92 -9.29
CA ALA A 113 -10.60 -1.31 -10.07
C ALA A 113 -9.83 -2.38 -10.87
N THR A 114 -9.73 -2.17 -12.18
CA THR A 114 -8.93 -3.04 -13.05
C THR A 114 -7.44 -2.91 -12.75
N GLU A 115 -6.62 -3.89 -13.19
CA GLU A 115 -5.15 -3.83 -13.03
C GLU A 115 -4.58 -2.54 -13.65
N GLU A 116 -5.08 -2.09 -14.81
CA GLU A 116 -4.65 -0.81 -15.42
C GLU A 116 -5.02 0.37 -14.52
N GLU A 117 -6.24 0.41 -13.97
CA GLU A 117 -6.66 1.49 -13.08
C GLU A 117 -5.85 1.51 -11.77
N GLN A 118 -5.52 0.35 -11.21
CA GLN A 118 -4.64 0.26 -10.04
C GLN A 118 -3.23 0.80 -10.35
N ASN A 119 -2.67 0.47 -11.50
CA ASN A 119 -1.39 1.00 -11.96
C ASN A 119 -1.43 2.53 -12.14
N VAL A 120 -2.55 3.07 -12.64
CA VAL A 120 -2.74 4.53 -12.76
C VAL A 120 -2.91 5.17 -11.39
N LEU A 121 -3.68 4.55 -10.48
CA LEU A 121 -3.90 5.04 -9.12
C LEU A 121 -2.59 5.08 -8.31
N ASP A 122 -1.74 4.06 -8.45
CA ASP A 122 -0.44 3.99 -7.79
C ASP A 122 0.41 5.21 -8.15
N LEU A 123 0.60 5.47 -9.45
CA LEU A 123 1.34 6.64 -9.92
C LEU A 123 0.64 7.96 -9.59
N LEU A 124 -0.70 8.00 -9.57
CA LEU A 124 -1.47 9.18 -9.14
C LEU A 124 -1.17 9.53 -7.67
N THR A 125 -1.06 8.53 -6.78
CA THR A 125 -0.75 8.80 -5.37
C THR A 125 0.61 9.44 -5.20
N MET A 126 1.60 9.08 -6.01
CA MET A 126 2.91 9.72 -6.05
C MET A 126 2.81 11.20 -6.46
N LEU A 127 2.03 11.49 -7.51
CA LEU A 127 1.77 12.87 -7.97
C LEU A 127 1.10 13.73 -6.90
N LEU A 128 0.14 13.18 -6.18
CA LEU A 128 -0.58 13.89 -5.12
C LEU A 128 0.29 14.11 -3.87
N SER A 129 1.20 13.18 -3.58
CA SER A 129 2.11 13.26 -2.41
C SER A 129 3.32 14.16 -2.65
N ASP A 130 3.61 14.54 -3.90
CA ASP A 130 4.78 15.37 -4.19
C ASP A 130 4.68 16.73 -3.50
N SER A 131 5.77 17.19 -2.94
CA SER A 131 5.86 18.45 -2.19
C SER A 131 5.49 19.70 -3.00
N SER A 132 5.54 19.61 -4.34
CA SER A 132 5.14 20.66 -5.28
C SER A 132 3.71 20.52 -5.79
N SER A 133 2.98 19.48 -5.33
CA SER A 133 1.59 19.26 -5.72
C SER A 133 0.65 20.35 -5.22
N ALA A 134 -0.46 20.54 -5.94
CA ALA A 134 -1.53 21.45 -5.49
C ALA A 134 -2.08 21.02 -4.12
N LEU A 135 -2.16 19.71 -3.85
CA LEU A 135 -2.64 19.20 -2.56
C LEU A 135 -1.77 19.68 -1.40
N VAL A 136 -0.45 19.50 -1.49
CA VAL A 136 0.48 19.92 -0.44
C VAL A 136 0.48 21.45 -0.30
N SER A 137 0.48 22.19 -1.40
CA SER A 137 0.44 23.65 -1.39
C SER A 137 -0.85 24.17 -0.75
N ASN A 138 -2.01 23.67 -1.14
CA ASN A 138 -3.31 24.06 -0.60
C ASN A 138 -3.43 23.69 0.90
N LEU A 139 -2.85 22.54 1.30
CA LEU A 139 -2.86 22.12 2.71
C LEU A 139 -2.08 23.09 3.59
N VAL A 140 -0.89 23.51 3.16
CA VAL A 140 -0.07 24.47 3.90
C VAL A 140 -0.80 25.80 4.12
N ASP A 141 -1.63 26.22 3.18
CA ASP A 141 -2.40 27.46 3.29
C ASP A 141 -3.53 27.37 4.34
N VAL A 142 -4.14 26.20 4.51
CA VAL A 142 -5.30 26.03 5.41
C VAL A 142 -4.94 25.37 6.74
N LEU A 143 -3.96 24.47 6.74
CA LEU A 143 -3.46 23.72 7.91
C LEU A 143 -1.93 23.72 7.93
N PRO A 144 -1.27 24.83 8.30
CA PRO A 144 0.17 25.02 8.11
C PRO A 144 1.08 24.09 8.93
N ASN A 145 0.53 23.39 9.91
CA ASN A 145 1.27 22.41 10.72
C ASN A 145 1.04 20.96 10.24
N ALA A 146 0.13 20.75 9.27
CA ALA A 146 -0.22 19.44 8.81
C ALA A 146 0.74 18.97 7.70
N ASP A 147 1.10 17.69 7.77
CA ASP A 147 1.74 16.95 6.69
C ASP A 147 0.75 15.95 6.12
N ILE A 148 0.85 15.66 4.81
CA ILE A 148 0.00 14.70 4.13
C ILE A 148 0.84 13.76 3.27
N SER A 149 0.47 12.47 3.30
CA SER A 149 0.94 11.46 2.37
C SER A 149 -0.24 10.72 1.74
N VAL A 150 -0.05 10.24 0.53
CA VAL A 150 -1.08 9.50 -0.21
C VAL A 150 -0.47 8.23 -0.74
N TYR A 151 -1.14 7.10 -0.58
CA TYR A 151 -0.70 5.82 -1.11
C TYR A 151 -1.87 4.94 -1.54
N LEU A 152 -1.59 3.99 -2.40
CA LEU A 152 -2.53 2.94 -2.79
C LEU A 152 -2.36 1.75 -1.84
N GLU A 153 -3.43 1.40 -1.12
CA GLU A 153 -3.52 0.20 -0.30
C GLU A 153 -4.10 -0.94 -1.13
N THR A 154 -3.37 -2.04 -1.23
CA THR A 154 -3.77 -3.22 -2.04
C THR A 154 -3.90 -4.51 -1.23
N ASP A 155 -3.63 -4.47 0.08
CA ASP A 155 -3.77 -5.64 0.95
C ASP A 155 -5.23 -5.94 1.33
N GLY A 156 -6.13 -4.99 1.07
CA GLY A 156 -7.56 -5.13 1.33
C GLY A 156 -8.30 -5.96 0.28
N PRO A 157 -9.58 -6.28 0.53
CA PRO A 157 -10.44 -6.94 -0.45
C PRO A 157 -10.62 -6.17 -1.75
N GLU A 158 -10.53 -4.85 -1.69
CA GLU A 158 -10.54 -3.93 -2.82
C GLU A 158 -9.37 -2.95 -2.65
N PRO A 159 -8.78 -2.46 -3.75
CA PRO A 159 -7.80 -1.39 -3.67
C PRO A 159 -8.41 -0.13 -3.05
N ALA A 160 -7.61 0.63 -2.33
CA ALA A 160 -8.07 1.87 -1.73
C ALA A 160 -6.99 2.96 -1.78
N VAL A 161 -7.35 4.18 -2.17
CA VAL A 161 -6.47 5.33 -2.03
C VAL A 161 -6.62 5.90 -0.62
N VAL A 162 -5.51 5.98 0.08
CA VAL A 162 -5.46 6.42 1.47
C VAL A 162 -4.68 7.73 1.59
N PHE A 163 -5.34 8.75 2.09
CA PHE A 163 -4.72 10.03 2.50
C PHE A 163 -4.46 9.97 4.00
N VAL A 164 -3.23 10.16 4.41
CA VAL A 164 -2.84 10.21 5.82
C VAL A 164 -2.35 11.61 6.14
N ALA A 165 -3.06 12.31 7.04
CA ALA A 165 -2.65 13.62 7.52
C ALA A 165 -2.24 13.53 8.99
N THR A 166 -1.13 14.17 9.33
CA THR A 166 -0.58 14.33 10.68
C THR A 166 -0.38 15.82 11.01
N GLY A 167 -0.03 16.15 12.24
CA GLY A 167 0.24 17.53 12.60
C GLY A 167 -1.01 18.42 12.72
N MET A 168 -2.18 17.83 12.99
CA MET A 168 -3.47 18.52 13.03
C MET A 168 -4.25 18.21 14.31
N ASN A 169 -5.36 18.90 14.53
CA ASN A 169 -6.28 18.63 15.63
C ASN A 169 -7.54 17.92 15.12
N GLU A 170 -8.27 17.28 16.03
CA GLU A 170 -9.54 16.60 15.70
C GLU A 170 -10.55 17.53 15.01
N GLY A 171 -10.58 18.81 15.38
CA GLY A 171 -11.48 19.82 14.77
C GLY A 171 -11.14 20.18 13.32
N ASP A 172 -9.97 19.80 12.81
CA ASP A 172 -9.47 20.20 11.49
C ASP A 172 -9.89 19.21 10.36
N VAL A 173 -10.53 18.08 10.72
CA VAL A 173 -10.89 17.00 9.77
C VAL A 173 -11.75 17.51 8.61
N GLN A 174 -12.71 18.39 8.88
CA GLN A 174 -13.57 18.92 7.81
C GLN A 174 -12.77 19.82 6.85
N THR A 175 -11.89 20.67 7.38
CA THR A 175 -10.98 21.51 6.56
C THR A 175 -10.07 20.64 5.70
N LEU A 176 -9.53 19.56 6.26
CA LEU A 176 -8.71 18.60 5.52
C LEU A 176 -9.51 17.97 4.36
N ARG A 177 -10.74 17.49 4.62
CA ARG A 177 -11.60 16.89 3.60
C ARG A 177 -11.86 17.86 2.44
N GLU A 178 -12.26 19.09 2.75
CA GLU A 178 -12.51 20.13 1.76
C GLU A 178 -11.25 20.43 0.94
N CYS A 179 -10.07 20.48 1.59
CA CYS A 179 -8.80 20.69 0.94
C CYS A 179 -8.47 19.52 -0.02
N ILE A 180 -8.64 18.27 0.40
CA ILE A 180 -8.41 17.07 -0.44
C ILE A 180 -9.32 17.10 -1.66
N TYR A 181 -10.64 17.27 -1.48
CA TYR A 181 -11.58 17.30 -2.60
C TYR A 181 -11.29 18.42 -3.58
N ALA A 182 -11.02 19.64 -3.09
CA ALA A 182 -10.69 20.75 -3.94
C ALA A 182 -9.41 20.51 -4.75
N SER A 183 -8.38 19.96 -4.11
CA SER A 183 -7.09 19.68 -4.74
C SER A 183 -7.17 18.53 -5.76
N VAL A 184 -7.95 17.48 -5.45
CA VAL A 184 -8.19 16.37 -6.40
C VAL A 184 -8.99 16.86 -7.60
N LEU A 185 -10.00 17.72 -7.40
CA LEU A 185 -10.78 18.31 -8.49
C LEU A 185 -9.90 19.21 -9.36
N GLU A 186 -9.08 20.08 -8.74
CA GLU A 186 -8.11 20.91 -9.45
C GLU A 186 -7.14 20.06 -10.27
N PHE A 187 -6.61 19.01 -9.69
CA PHE A 187 -5.77 18.05 -10.39
C PHE A 187 -6.50 17.41 -11.59
N ALA A 188 -7.74 16.96 -11.39
CA ALA A 188 -8.54 16.30 -12.42
C ALA A 188 -8.94 17.23 -13.58
N GLU A 189 -8.96 18.55 -13.35
CA GLU A 189 -9.24 19.56 -14.37
C GLU A 189 -8.00 20.04 -15.09
N ASN A 190 -6.92 20.27 -14.37
CA ASN A 190 -5.72 20.95 -14.85
C ASN A 190 -4.53 19.99 -15.11
N GLY A 191 -4.58 18.76 -14.54
CA GLY A 191 -3.43 17.88 -14.52
C GLY A 191 -2.29 18.41 -13.67
N VAL A 192 -1.07 17.94 -13.91
CA VAL A 192 0.17 18.47 -13.34
C VAL A 192 1.01 19.12 -14.42
N SER A 193 1.87 20.06 -14.02
CA SER A 193 2.81 20.68 -14.95
C SER A 193 3.87 19.68 -15.42
N GLN A 194 4.43 19.91 -16.62
CA GLN A 194 5.50 19.07 -17.14
C GLN A 194 6.74 19.10 -16.22
N ASP A 195 7.01 20.22 -15.58
CA ASP A 195 8.15 20.35 -14.65
C ASP A 195 8.02 19.39 -13.45
N ILE A 196 6.81 19.18 -12.92
CA ILE A 196 6.54 18.20 -11.83
C ILE A 196 6.73 16.78 -12.34
N LEU A 197 6.18 16.45 -13.52
CA LEU A 197 6.38 15.12 -14.14
C LEU A 197 7.85 14.82 -14.35
N ASP A 198 8.61 15.76 -14.89
CA ASP A 198 10.06 15.63 -15.15
C ASP A 198 10.84 15.46 -13.84
N ALA A 199 10.47 16.19 -12.79
CA ALA A 199 11.09 16.08 -11.47
C ALA A 199 10.87 14.70 -10.85
N ILE A 200 9.64 14.20 -10.88
CA ILE A 200 9.30 12.87 -10.32
C ILE A 200 9.94 11.76 -11.16
N ALA A 201 9.88 11.82 -12.49
CA ALA A 201 10.54 10.86 -13.38
C ALA A 201 12.05 10.82 -13.13
N SER A 202 12.67 11.99 -12.90
CA SER A 202 14.10 12.09 -12.57
C SER A 202 14.42 11.48 -11.21
N SER A 203 13.58 11.71 -10.20
CA SER A 203 13.70 11.10 -8.86
C SER A 203 13.62 9.58 -8.95
N LEU A 204 12.61 9.04 -9.63
CA LEU A 204 12.42 7.59 -9.80
C LEU A 204 13.61 6.94 -10.53
N THR A 205 14.11 7.61 -11.58
CA THR A 205 15.31 7.14 -12.30
C THR A 205 16.53 7.11 -11.38
N MET A 206 16.70 8.13 -10.55
CA MET A 206 17.80 8.20 -9.59
C MET A 206 17.67 7.15 -8.50
N GLU A 207 16.49 6.95 -7.93
CA GLU A 207 16.22 5.92 -6.92
C GLU A 207 16.52 4.52 -7.48
N THR A 208 16.04 4.22 -8.70
CA THR A 208 16.30 2.94 -9.36
C THR A 208 17.81 2.71 -9.57
N ALA A 209 18.54 3.76 -9.96
CA ALA A 209 19.99 3.68 -10.14
C ALA A 209 20.72 3.46 -8.79
N LEU A 210 20.30 4.16 -7.72
CA LEU A 210 20.88 4.05 -6.39
C LEU A 210 20.56 2.70 -5.72
N MET A 211 19.39 2.12 -5.99
CA MET A 211 19.05 0.78 -5.48
C MET A 211 20.12 -0.26 -5.79
N SER A 212 20.77 -0.17 -6.95
CA SER A 212 21.82 -1.12 -7.32
C SER A 212 23.09 -1.03 -6.47
N GLU A 213 23.29 0.08 -5.75
CA GLU A 213 24.43 0.33 -4.87
C GLU A 213 24.13 0.02 -3.39
N GLU A 214 22.88 -0.29 -3.05
CA GLU A 214 22.47 -0.60 -1.68
C GLU A 214 23.02 -1.97 -1.24
N SER A 215 23.54 -2.02 -0.01
CA SER A 215 24.13 -3.25 0.57
C SER A 215 23.10 -4.35 0.81
N ASP A 216 21.83 -4.01 0.96
CA ASP A 216 20.70 -4.88 1.25
C ASP A 216 19.73 -5.06 0.06
N LEU A 217 20.14 -4.64 -1.14
CA LEU A 217 19.38 -4.79 -2.38
C LEU A 217 18.74 -6.18 -2.51
N GLY A 218 19.50 -7.24 -2.25
CA GLY A 218 19.00 -8.61 -2.40
C GLY A 218 17.89 -8.95 -1.43
N VAL A 219 17.96 -8.46 -0.19
CA VAL A 219 16.90 -8.64 0.82
C VAL A 219 15.67 -7.86 0.42
N ASN A 220 15.83 -6.60 0.01
CA ASN A 220 14.73 -5.74 -0.40
C ASN A 220 14.01 -6.30 -1.64
N MET A 221 14.75 -6.75 -2.66
CA MET A 221 14.17 -7.42 -3.82
C MET A 221 13.42 -8.70 -3.43
N ALA A 222 14.01 -9.53 -2.56
CA ALA A 222 13.38 -10.77 -2.13
C ALA A 222 12.06 -10.51 -1.38
N GLN A 223 12.02 -9.49 -0.52
CA GLN A 223 10.82 -9.08 0.21
C GLN A 223 9.74 -8.56 -0.72
N ASN A 224 10.10 -7.69 -1.69
CA ASN A 224 9.15 -7.15 -2.65
C ASN A 224 8.57 -8.23 -3.57
N ILE A 225 9.40 -9.16 -4.06
CA ILE A 225 8.93 -10.32 -4.83
C ILE A 225 7.98 -11.19 -4.00
N ALA A 226 8.33 -11.46 -2.75
CA ALA A 226 7.50 -12.27 -1.85
C ALA A 226 6.16 -11.58 -1.54
N TYR A 227 6.18 -10.27 -1.31
CA TYR A 227 4.98 -9.47 -1.08
C TYR A 227 4.05 -9.49 -2.31
N CYS A 228 4.59 -9.17 -3.48
CA CYS A 228 3.81 -9.19 -4.72
C CYS A 228 3.25 -10.58 -5.04
N TRP A 229 4.04 -11.63 -4.81
CA TRP A 229 3.55 -13.00 -4.97
C TRP A 229 2.44 -13.34 -3.97
N ALA A 230 2.57 -12.95 -2.72
CA ALA A 230 1.56 -13.22 -1.70
C ALA A 230 0.21 -12.55 -2.00
N THR A 231 0.24 -11.35 -2.60
CA THR A 231 -0.97 -10.56 -2.91
C THR A 231 -1.60 -10.92 -4.26
N THR A 232 -0.78 -11.31 -5.26
CA THR A 232 -1.26 -11.53 -6.64
C THR A 232 -1.18 -12.98 -7.10
N GLY A 233 -0.41 -13.83 -6.42
CA GLY A 233 -0.06 -15.17 -6.88
C GLY A 233 0.97 -15.21 -8.03
N ASP A 234 1.45 -14.05 -8.52
CA ASP A 234 2.39 -13.93 -9.63
C ASP A 234 3.79 -13.56 -9.13
N VAL A 235 4.77 -14.42 -9.35
CA VAL A 235 6.18 -14.18 -8.98
C VAL A 235 6.84 -13.05 -9.79
N HIS A 236 6.23 -12.65 -10.92
CA HIS A 236 6.70 -11.56 -11.78
C HIS A 236 5.97 -10.23 -11.53
N ALA A 237 5.06 -10.18 -10.56
CA ALA A 237 4.28 -8.96 -10.30
C ALA A 237 5.18 -7.78 -9.92
N TYR A 238 6.26 -8.01 -9.17
CA TYR A 238 7.22 -6.95 -8.82
C TYR A 238 7.92 -6.33 -10.05
N GLU A 239 8.29 -7.16 -11.04
CA GLU A 239 8.86 -6.65 -12.31
C GLU A 239 7.86 -5.76 -13.06
N LYS A 240 6.58 -6.12 -13.04
CA LYS A 240 5.50 -5.31 -13.64
C LYS A 240 5.31 -3.97 -12.92
N THR A 241 5.40 -3.96 -11.59
CA THR A 241 5.34 -2.72 -10.80
C THR A 241 6.47 -1.76 -11.17
N ILE A 242 7.70 -2.26 -11.28
CA ILE A 242 8.83 -1.43 -11.73
C ILE A 242 8.60 -0.91 -13.15
N ALA A 243 8.16 -1.77 -14.08
CA ALA A 243 7.89 -1.39 -15.46
C ALA A 243 6.72 -0.38 -15.58
N ASN A 244 5.79 -0.35 -14.60
CA ASN A 244 4.71 0.62 -14.59
C ASN A 244 5.21 2.07 -14.49
N MET A 245 6.34 2.29 -13.82
CA MET A 245 6.94 3.62 -13.71
C MET A 245 7.25 4.26 -15.06
N ASP A 246 7.51 3.45 -16.11
CA ASP A 246 7.74 3.93 -17.48
C ASP A 246 6.46 4.51 -18.12
N ASN A 247 5.28 4.24 -17.56
CA ASN A 247 4.00 4.74 -18.06
C ASN A 247 3.62 6.13 -17.56
N PHE A 248 4.43 6.75 -16.73
CA PHE A 248 4.12 7.99 -16.03
C PHE A 248 3.64 9.12 -16.98
N GLU A 249 4.46 9.46 -17.99
CA GLU A 249 4.11 10.47 -18.99
C GLU A 249 2.97 10.02 -19.93
N LYS A 250 2.93 8.74 -20.23
CA LYS A 250 1.88 8.17 -21.08
C LYS A 250 0.50 8.37 -20.45
N TYR A 251 0.33 8.03 -19.17
CA TYR A 251 -0.94 8.17 -18.48
C TYR A 251 -1.39 9.63 -18.35
N GLN A 252 -0.45 10.56 -18.19
CA GLN A 252 -0.75 11.99 -18.24
C GLN A 252 -1.28 12.41 -19.62
N THR A 253 -0.59 12.01 -20.69
CA THR A 253 -0.95 12.35 -22.07
C THR A 253 -2.31 11.77 -22.45
N GLU A 254 -2.62 10.57 -21.99
CA GLU A 254 -3.90 9.87 -22.23
C GLU A 254 -5.02 10.36 -21.30
N GLY A 255 -4.75 11.23 -20.33
CA GLY A 255 -5.73 11.75 -19.36
C GLY A 255 -6.20 10.72 -18.34
N LYS A 256 -5.47 9.61 -18.17
CA LYS A 256 -5.83 8.51 -17.29
C LYS A 256 -5.90 8.91 -15.81
N TYR A 257 -5.00 9.76 -15.34
CA TYR A 257 -5.03 10.27 -13.97
C TYR A 257 -6.32 11.03 -13.65
N ALA A 258 -6.75 11.89 -14.57
CA ALA A 258 -8.01 12.63 -14.42
C ALA A 258 -9.23 11.69 -14.46
N GLU A 259 -9.18 10.62 -15.26
CA GLU A 259 -10.23 9.60 -15.34
C GLU A 259 -10.40 8.87 -14.00
N VAL A 260 -9.33 8.30 -13.43
CA VAL A 260 -9.40 7.56 -12.17
C VAL A 260 -9.69 8.47 -10.98
N ALA A 261 -9.15 9.70 -10.96
CA ALA A 261 -9.45 10.68 -9.92
C ALA A 261 -10.95 11.02 -9.88
N LYS A 262 -11.57 11.28 -11.04
CA LYS A 262 -13.01 11.54 -11.15
C LYS A 262 -13.88 10.33 -10.84
N LYS A 263 -13.38 9.12 -11.08
CA LYS A 263 -14.11 7.89 -10.83
C LYS A 263 -14.11 7.51 -9.34
N TYR A 264 -12.97 7.63 -8.67
CA TYR A 264 -12.77 7.05 -7.35
C TYR A 264 -12.62 8.07 -6.22
N LEU A 265 -12.04 9.26 -6.48
CA LEU A 265 -11.74 10.23 -5.44
C LEU A 265 -12.82 11.31 -5.34
N THR A 266 -14.06 10.90 -5.07
CA THR A 266 -15.25 11.76 -5.02
C THR A 266 -15.89 11.76 -3.64
N GLU A 267 -16.72 12.78 -3.36
CA GLU A 267 -17.44 12.88 -2.08
C GLU A 267 -18.43 11.75 -1.83
N ASP A 268 -18.89 11.11 -2.92
CA ASP A 268 -19.89 10.04 -2.87
C ASP A 268 -19.27 8.63 -2.66
N ASN A 269 -17.93 8.55 -2.65
CA ASN A 269 -17.21 7.28 -2.51
C ASN A 269 -16.80 7.00 -1.05
#